data_d768d030d61d3557307cb34e56d9e207
#
_entry.id   d768d030d61d3557307cb34e56d9e207
#
_cell.length_a   1.000
_cell.length_b   1.000
_cell.length_c   1.000
_cell.angle_alpha   90.00
_cell.angle_beta   90.00
_cell.angle_gamma   90.00
#
_symmetry.space_group_name_H-M   'P 1'
#
loop_
_entity.id
_entity.type
_entity.pdbx_description
1 polymer ?
#
loop_
_entity_poly.entity_id
_entity_poly.type
_entity_poly.pdbx_seq_one_letter_code
_entity_poly.pdbx_strand_id
1 'polypeptide(L)'
;YVPFINIAPIVGGTNGISPIFLTTVGVTGGIGIDLKNWVRKLDEQGNSVIDEDGEPVLEQRFSVDTGTVLTINTKTKKLYNEDGSRELCDISSALTPQKMEFIRAQGSYAVVFGKKLQTTAAGILEIDVPPVYAPSREISHEGRGLTAVEKIFNRNAVGVTPGTVLH
;
A
#
# COMPACT_ATOMS: atom_id res chain seq x y z
N TYR A 1 8.33 16.20 6.63
CA TYR A 1 7.31 15.36 7.29
C TYR A 1 7.62 15.24 8.77
N VAL A 2 6.74 15.71 9.63
CA VAL A 2 6.87 15.58 11.08
C VAL A 2 5.74 14.66 11.56
N PRO A 3 6.04 13.43 11.98
CA PRO A 3 5.03 12.40 12.27
C PRO A 3 4.06 12.77 13.41
N PHE A 4 4.40 13.77 14.21
CA PHE A 4 3.57 14.20 15.35
C PHE A 4 2.57 15.33 15.03
N ILE A 5 2.55 15.84 13.80
CA ILE A 5 1.66 16.95 13.41
C ILE A 5 0.39 16.47 12.68
N ASN A 6 0.10 15.18 12.70
CA ASN A 6 -1.12 14.63 12.12
C ASN A 6 -1.36 15.00 10.64
N ILE A 7 -0.30 15.29 9.90
CA ILE A 7 -0.33 15.52 8.46
C ILE A 7 -0.09 14.20 7.78
N ALA A 8 -1.09 13.66 7.13
CA ALA A 8 -0.93 12.55 6.19
C ALA A 8 -0.63 13.15 4.80
N PRO A 9 0.63 13.23 4.37
CA PRO A 9 0.93 13.76 3.05
C PRO A 9 0.34 12.82 2.00
N ILE A 10 -0.51 13.37 1.15
CA ILE A 10 -0.98 12.69 -0.03
C ILE A 10 -0.06 13.12 -1.16
N VAL A 11 0.60 12.16 -1.73
CA VAL A 11 1.47 12.42 -2.87
C VAL A 11 0.82 11.83 -4.10
N GLY A 12 0.42 12.69 -5.02
CA GLY A 12 -0.05 12.29 -6.33
C GLY A 12 1.00 12.61 -7.38
N GLY A 13 1.28 11.67 -8.28
CA GLY A 13 2.15 11.88 -9.43
C GLY A 13 1.39 11.58 -10.71
N THR A 14 1.50 12.45 -11.72
CA THR A 14 0.92 12.21 -13.04
C THR A 14 1.83 11.39 -13.94
N ASN A 15 3.15 11.52 -13.74
CA ASN A 15 4.19 10.84 -14.54
C ASN A 15 4.88 9.69 -13.76
N GLY A 16 4.24 9.21 -12.71
CA GLY A 16 4.81 8.22 -11.81
C GLY A 16 5.61 8.84 -10.66
N ILE A 17 5.68 8.10 -9.57
CA ILE A 17 6.42 8.49 -8.36
C ILE A 17 7.51 7.45 -8.13
N SER A 18 8.70 7.91 -7.73
CA SER A 18 9.80 7.01 -7.38
C SER A 18 9.34 5.96 -6.34
N PRO A 19 9.58 4.66 -6.60
CA PRO A 19 9.22 3.60 -5.65
C PRO A 19 9.84 3.78 -4.26
N ILE A 20 11.06 4.31 -4.19
CA ILE A 20 11.74 4.61 -2.92
C ILE A 20 10.96 5.67 -2.15
N PHE A 21 10.49 6.71 -2.82
CA PHE A 21 9.71 7.76 -2.18
C PHE A 21 8.35 7.25 -1.68
N LEU A 22 7.63 6.46 -2.49
CA LEU A 22 6.37 5.81 -2.08
C LEU A 22 6.57 4.90 -0.87
N THR A 23 7.67 4.15 -0.83
CA THR A 23 8.01 3.30 0.31
C THR A 23 8.27 4.14 1.56
N THR A 24 9.06 5.21 1.44
CA THR A 24 9.36 6.11 2.55
C THR A 24 8.10 6.76 3.12
N VAL A 25 7.23 7.26 2.26
CA VAL A 25 5.93 7.82 2.68
C VAL A 25 5.11 6.75 3.42
N GLY A 26 5.04 5.53 2.91
CA GLY A 26 4.31 4.43 3.53
C GLY A 26 4.83 4.05 4.91
N VAL A 27 6.16 3.91 5.07
CA VAL A 27 6.76 3.53 6.38
C VAL A 27 6.67 4.65 7.42
N THR A 28 6.54 5.90 7.00
CA THR A 28 6.30 7.04 7.91
C THR A 28 4.83 7.27 8.24
N GLY A 29 3.93 6.43 7.74
CA GLY A 29 2.49 6.52 8.01
C GLY A 29 1.75 7.50 7.11
N GLY A 30 2.37 7.96 6.02
CA GLY A 30 1.72 8.76 5.01
C GLY A 30 0.98 7.93 3.96
N ILE A 31 0.10 8.56 3.21
CA ILE A 31 -0.59 7.95 2.07
C ILE A 31 0.11 8.41 0.79
N GLY A 32 0.84 7.51 0.14
CA GLY A 32 1.44 7.76 -1.17
C GLY A 32 0.56 7.19 -2.27
N ILE A 33 0.08 8.04 -3.17
CA ILE A 33 -0.77 7.65 -4.31
C ILE A 33 -0.04 7.98 -5.59
N ASP A 34 0.26 6.96 -6.37
CA ASP A 34 0.67 7.12 -7.76
C ASP A 34 -0.58 7.06 -8.64
N LEU A 35 -0.94 8.18 -9.22
CA LEU A 35 -2.20 8.33 -9.96
C LEU A 35 -2.24 7.50 -11.24
N LYS A 36 -1.07 7.19 -11.84
CA LYS A 36 -0.96 6.37 -13.07
C LYS A 36 -2.01 6.74 -14.12
N ASN A 37 -2.24 8.03 -14.31
CA ASN A 37 -3.31 8.49 -15.16
C ASN A 37 -2.95 8.57 -16.64
N TRP A 38 -1.71 8.20 -17.01
CA TRP A 38 -1.28 8.03 -18.39
C TRP A 38 -1.66 6.63 -18.87
N VAL A 39 -2.45 6.55 -19.90
CA VAL A 39 -2.92 5.30 -20.49
C VAL A 39 -2.64 5.29 -21.98
N ARG A 40 -2.57 4.11 -22.56
CA ARG A 40 -2.44 3.97 -24.01
C ARG A 40 -3.68 4.55 -24.67
N LYS A 41 -3.45 5.46 -25.62
CA LYS A 41 -4.50 5.97 -26.49
C LYS A 41 -4.98 4.83 -27.37
N LEU A 42 -6.31 4.62 -27.42
CA LEU A 42 -6.92 3.62 -28.28
C LEU A 42 -7.62 4.31 -29.45
N ASP A 43 -7.59 3.66 -30.61
CA ASP A 43 -8.40 4.04 -31.78
C ASP A 43 -9.88 3.62 -31.60
N GLU A 44 -10.72 3.93 -32.60
CA GLU A 44 -12.14 3.57 -32.58
C GLU A 44 -12.39 2.06 -32.59
N GLN A 45 -11.40 1.26 -32.97
CA GLN A 45 -11.44 -0.20 -33.00
C GLN A 45 -10.89 -0.83 -31.71
N GLY A 46 -10.36 0.00 -30.78
CA GLY A 46 -9.78 -0.47 -29.50
C GLY A 46 -8.32 -0.91 -29.58
N ASN A 47 -7.62 -0.64 -30.67
CA ASN A 47 -6.19 -0.90 -30.81
C ASN A 47 -5.36 0.28 -30.28
N SER A 48 -4.15 0.00 -29.78
CA SER A 48 -3.22 1.06 -29.36
C SER A 48 -2.77 1.90 -30.56
N VAL A 49 -2.94 3.21 -30.46
CA VAL A 49 -2.36 4.17 -31.42
C VAL A 49 -0.84 4.15 -31.24
N ILE A 50 -0.12 3.96 -32.33
CA ILE A 50 1.35 3.93 -32.38
C ILE A 50 1.86 5.19 -33.05
N ASP A 51 2.93 5.79 -32.55
CA ASP A 51 3.59 6.96 -33.17
C ASP A 51 4.53 6.56 -34.29
N GLU A 52 5.22 7.56 -34.85
CA GLU A 52 6.16 7.38 -35.98
C GLU A 52 7.39 6.52 -35.60
N ASP A 53 7.73 6.44 -34.31
CA ASP A 53 8.84 5.67 -33.77
C ASP A 53 8.43 4.23 -33.38
N GLY A 54 7.15 3.88 -33.54
CA GLY A 54 6.61 2.56 -33.20
C GLY A 54 6.23 2.39 -31.73
N GLU A 55 6.21 3.47 -30.94
CA GLU A 55 5.84 3.45 -29.53
C GLU A 55 4.35 3.77 -29.31
N PRO A 56 3.72 3.22 -28.26
CA PRO A 56 2.34 3.51 -27.95
C PRO A 56 2.14 4.96 -27.52
N VAL A 57 1.28 5.69 -28.24
CA VAL A 57 0.86 7.04 -27.82
C VAL A 57 0.14 6.96 -26.49
N LEU A 58 0.55 7.79 -25.53
CA LEU A 58 -0.09 7.90 -24.23
C LEU A 58 -1.01 9.12 -24.18
N GLU A 59 -2.14 8.97 -23.52
CA GLU A 59 -3.05 10.06 -23.22
C GLU A 59 -3.33 10.16 -21.73
N GLN A 60 -3.64 11.35 -21.27
CA GLN A 60 -3.95 11.60 -19.88
C GLN A 60 -5.45 11.46 -19.62
N ARG A 61 -5.85 10.55 -18.73
CA ARG A 61 -7.26 10.34 -18.36
C ARG A 61 -7.89 11.53 -17.64
N PHE A 62 -7.11 12.17 -16.80
CA PHE A 62 -7.54 13.34 -16.03
C PHE A 62 -6.32 14.17 -15.65
N SER A 63 -6.50 15.47 -15.52
CA SER A 63 -5.51 16.38 -14.95
C SER A 63 -5.80 16.63 -13.47
N VAL A 64 -4.75 16.63 -12.66
CA VAL A 64 -4.79 17.07 -11.26
C VAL A 64 -3.66 18.06 -11.06
N ASP A 65 -4.02 19.34 -11.00
CA ASP A 65 -3.06 20.40 -10.80
C ASP A 65 -2.66 20.52 -9.33
N THR A 66 -1.49 21.08 -9.10
CA THR A 66 -1.03 21.36 -7.72
C THR A 66 -2.03 22.28 -7.02
N GLY A 67 -2.47 21.89 -5.84
CA GLY A 67 -3.48 22.61 -5.06
C GLY A 67 -4.90 22.11 -5.26
N THR A 68 -5.15 21.16 -6.17
CA THR A 68 -6.46 20.52 -6.31
C THR A 68 -6.83 19.75 -5.05
N VAL A 69 -8.04 19.97 -4.55
CA VAL A 69 -8.59 19.21 -3.43
C VAL A 69 -9.18 17.90 -3.92
N LEU A 70 -8.84 16.81 -3.26
CA LEU A 70 -9.29 15.47 -3.61
C LEU A 70 -9.90 14.78 -2.39
N THR A 71 -10.91 13.96 -2.62
CA THR A 71 -11.55 13.15 -1.58
C THR A 71 -11.11 11.69 -1.68
N ILE A 72 -10.55 11.15 -0.58
CA ILE A 72 -10.16 9.74 -0.47
C ILE A 72 -11.21 8.98 0.35
N ASN A 73 -11.77 7.95 -0.25
CA ASN A 73 -12.60 7.01 0.48
C ASN A 73 -11.77 5.76 0.85
N THR A 74 -11.39 5.66 2.11
CA THR A 74 -10.56 4.54 2.61
C THR A 74 -11.31 3.21 2.70
N LYS A 75 -12.64 3.23 2.73
CA LYS A 75 -13.46 2.00 2.73
C LYS A 75 -13.56 1.40 1.34
N THR A 76 -13.91 2.22 0.35
CA THR A 76 -14.01 1.78 -1.05
C THR A 76 -12.65 1.76 -1.75
N LYS A 77 -11.62 2.37 -1.13
CA LYS A 77 -10.26 2.51 -1.67
C LYS A 77 -10.24 3.22 -3.02
N LYS A 78 -11.01 4.29 -3.12
CA LYS A 78 -11.15 5.08 -4.32
C LYS A 78 -10.85 6.54 -4.06
N LEU A 79 -10.36 7.20 -5.09
CA LEU A 79 -10.09 8.63 -5.15
C LEU A 79 -11.20 9.32 -5.93
N TYR A 80 -11.66 10.44 -5.42
CA TYR A 80 -12.71 11.27 -6.01
C TYR A 80 -12.25 12.72 -6.15
N ASN A 81 -12.96 13.48 -6.98
CA ASN A 81 -12.87 14.92 -7.00
C ASN A 81 -13.31 15.53 -5.64
N GLU A 82 -13.20 16.84 -5.49
CA GLU A 82 -13.44 17.56 -4.24
C GLU A 82 -14.81 17.25 -3.62
N ASP A 83 -15.88 17.30 -4.41
CA ASP A 83 -17.25 17.09 -3.96
C ASP A 83 -17.65 15.59 -3.84
N GLY A 84 -16.77 14.69 -4.22
CA GLY A 84 -17.02 13.25 -4.18
C GLY A 84 -17.96 12.73 -5.27
N SER A 85 -18.37 13.57 -6.22
CA SER A 85 -19.34 13.19 -7.26
C SER A 85 -18.73 12.33 -8.37
N ARG A 86 -17.43 12.51 -8.67
CA ARG A 86 -16.72 11.81 -9.73
C ARG A 86 -15.60 10.95 -9.18
N GLU A 87 -15.67 9.65 -9.45
CA GLU A 87 -14.54 8.74 -9.24
C GLU A 87 -13.43 9.02 -10.25
N LEU A 88 -12.21 9.18 -9.76
CA LEU A 88 -11.01 9.41 -10.57
C LEU A 88 -10.25 8.12 -10.82
N CYS A 89 -9.90 7.40 -9.75
CA CYS A 89 -9.16 6.13 -9.87
C CYS A 89 -9.28 5.25 -8.62
N ASP A 90 -8.97 3.96 -8.81
CA ASP A 90 -8.77 3.00 -7.72
C ASP A 90 -7.40 3.20 -7.09
N ILE A 91 -7.36 3.22 -5.76
CA ILE A 91 -6.14 3.41 -4.95
C ILE A 91 -5.89 2.24 -3.99
N SER A 92 -6.45 1.08 -4.28
CA SER A 92 -6.31 -0.12 -3.43
C SER A 92 -4.86 -0.55 -3.23
N SER A 93 -3.99 -0.33 -4.21
CA SER A 93 -2.55 -0.56 -4.11
C SER A 93 -1.84 0.37 -3.10
N ALA A 94 -2.37 1.57 -2.90
CA ALA A 94 -1.89 2.52 -1.89
C ALA A 94 -2.44 2.23 -0.48
N LEU A 95 -3.58 1.54 -0.37
CA LEU A 95 -4.31 1.26 0.86
C LEU A 95 -4.39 -0.24 1.16
N THR A 96 -3.26 -0.94 1.06
CA THR A 96 -3.17 -2.34 1.48
C THR A 96 -3.37 -2.46 3.00
N PRO A 97 -3.79 -3.64 3.52
CA PRO A 97 -3.97 -3.83 4.97
C PRO A 97 -2.76 -3.42 5.80
N GLN A 98 -1.55 -3.78 5.35
CA GLN A 98 -0.30 -3.42 6.02
C GLN A 98 -0.04 -1.90 6.00
N LYS A 99 -0.24 -1.24 4.86
CA LYS A 99 -0.10 0.22 4.78
C LYS A 99 -1.13 0.94 5.65
N MET A 100 -2.36 0.43 5.71
CA MET A 100 -3.39 0.97 6.60
C MET A 100 -3.03 0.82 8.08
N GLU A 101 -2.34 -0.27 8.45
CA GLU A 101 -1.81 -0.44 9.82
C GLU A 101 -0.77 0.65 10.13
N PHE A 102 0.16 0.93 9.19
CA PHE A 102 1.17 1.98 9.33
C PHE A 102 0.53 3.38 9.40
N ILE A 103 -0.46 3.64 8.57
CA ILE A 103 -1.18 4.94 8.56
C ILE A 103 -1.87 5.16 9.91
N ARG A 104 -2.58 4.18 10.43
CA ARG A 104 -3.29 4.28 11.72
C ARG A 104 -2.33 4.44 12.90
N ALA A 105 -1.19 3.79 12.86
CA ALA A 105 -0.17 3.87 13.90
C ALA A 105 0.79 5.06 13.73
N GLN A 106 0.65 5.85 12.65
CA GLN A 106 1.56 6.95 12.31
C GLN A 106 3.02 6.49 12.06
N GLY A 107 3.16 5.32 11.45
CA GLY A 107 4.43 4.80 10.98
C GLY A 107 4.73 3.38 11.39
N SER A 108 5.67 2.77 10.67
CA SER A 108 6.07 1.37 10.88
C SER A 108 6.72 1.13 12.24
N TYR A 109 7.51 2.07 12.74
CA TYR A 109 8.12 1.97 14.06
C TYR A 109 7.07 1.89 15.17
N ALA A 110 6.03 2.71 15.09
CA ALA A 110 4.93 2.67 16.06
C ALA A 110 4.20 1.33 16.07
N VAL A 111 4.04 0.69 14.89
CA VAL A 111 3.50 -0.67 14.79
C VAL A 111 4.41 -1.69 15.47
N VAL A 112 5.73 -1.64 15.21
CA VAL A 112 6.69 -2.58 15.80
C VAL A 112 6.72 -2.46 17.32
N PHE A 113 6.83 -1.23 17.83
CA PHE A 113 6.82 -0.98 19.28
C PHE A 113 5.48 -1.32 19.90
N GLY A 114 4.37 -0.96 19.24
CA GLY A 114 3.02 -1.29 19.71
C GLY A 114 2.78 -2.79 19.84
N LYS A 115 3.18 -3.59 18.86
CA LYS A 115 3.11 -5.06 18.93
C LYS A 115 3.93 -5.63 20.09
N LYS A 116 5.14 -5.12 20.28
CA LYS A 116 6.01 -5.57 21.38
C LYS A 116 5.41 -5.22 22.73
N LEU A 117 4.96 -3.98 22.92
CA LEU A 117 4.32 -3.54 24.17
C LEU A 117 3.05 -4.32 24.46
N GLN A 118 2.21 -4.53 23.46
CA GLN A 118 0.97 -5.29 23.56
C GLN A 118 1.24 -6.72 24.05
N THR A 119 2.20 -7.42 23.41
CA THR A 119 2.57 -8.79 23.80
C THR A 119 3.15 -8.84 25.21
N THR A 120 4.01 -7.88 25.56
CA THR A 120 4.62 -7.82 26.90
C THR A 120 3.58 -7.53 27.98
N ALA A 121 2.71 -6.56 27.75
CA ALA A 121 1.65 -6.19 28.68
C ALA A 121 0.65 -7.35 28.89
N ALA A 122 0.24 -8.01 27.82
CA ALA A 122 -0.65 -9.17 27.88
C ALA A 122 -0.03 -10.31 28.71
N GLY A 123 1.26 -10.58 28.54
CA GLY A 123 1.98 -11.57 29.33
C GLY A 123 2.09 -11.21 30.82
N ILE A 124 2.26 -9.92 31.16
CA ILE A 124 2.30 -9.47 32.57
C ILE A 124 0.92 -9.55 33.23
N LEU A 125 -0.13 -9.23 32.44
CA LEU A 125 -1.50 -9.20 32.94
C LEU A 125 -2.20 -10.57 32.87
N GLU A 126 -1.53 -11.59 32.33
CA GLU A 126 -2.05 -12.93 32.10
C GLU A 126 -3.39 -12.93 31.31
N ILE A 127 -3.49 -12.07 30.31
CA ILE A 127 -4.63 -11.95 29.42
C ILE A 127 -4.25 -12.30 27.99
N ASP A 128 -5.25 -12.61 27.16
CA ASP A 128 -5.05 -12.80 25.73
C ASP A 128 -4.55 -11.52 25.08
N VAL A 129 -3.68 -11.65 24.08
CA VAL A 129 -3.18 -10.51 23.32
C VAL A 129 -4.34 -9.89 22.53
N PRO A 130 -4.72 -8.62 22.79
CA PRO A 130 -5.81 -7.99 22.07
C PRO A 130 -5.49 -7.89 20.56
N PRO A 131 -6.44 -8.09 19.66
CA PRO A 131 -6.19 -8.06 18.20
C PRO A 131 -6.10 -6.64 17.63
N VAL A 132 -5.37 -5.75 18.32
CA VAL A 132 -5.17 -4.34 17.86
C VAL A 132 -4.30 -4.29 16.61
N TYR A 133 -3.26 -5.14 16.58
CA TYR A 133 -2.39 -5.31 15.43
C TYR A 133 -2.53 -6.72 14.87
N ALA A 134 -2.38 -6.85 13.55
CA ALA A 134 -2.39 -8.16 12.93
C ALA A 134 -1.34 -9.08 13.56
N PRO A 135 -1.70 -10.29 14.00
CA PRO A 135 -0.76 -11.21 14.60
C PRO A 135 0.31 -11.63 13.59
N SER A 136 1.52 -11.84 14.10
CA SER A 136 2.57 -12.46 13.28
C SER A 136 2.18 -13.92 13.03
N ARG A 137 2.33 -14.36 11.78
CA ARG A 137 2.06 -15.75 11.41
C ARG A 137 3.09 -16.66 12.04
N GLU A 138 2.66 -17.74 12.69
CA GLU A 138 3.58 -18.79 13.11
C GLU A 138 4.05 -19.59 11.90
N ILE A 139 5.33 -19.94 11.90
CA ILE A 139 5.94 -20.75 10.84
C ILE A 139 5.90 -22.21 11.27
N SER A 140 5.09 -23.01 10.57
CA SER A 140 5.17 -24.46 10.69
C SER A 140 6.28 -25.00 9.78
N HIS A 141 7.17 -25.82 10.31
CA HIS A 141 8.30 -26.36 9.55
C HIS A 141 8.46 -27.88 9.72
N GLU A 142 7.50 -28.58 10.31
CA GLU A 142 7.48 -30.06 10.45
C GLU A 142 8.83 -30.68 10.87
N GLY A 143 9.58 -29.98 11.71
CA GLY A 143 10.92 -30.42 12.16
C GLY A 143 12.07 -30.19 11.17
N ARG A 144 11.79 -29.66 9.97
CA ARG A 144 12.80 -29.31 8.99
C ARG A 144 13.41 -27.93 9.26
N GLY A 145 14.73 -27.79 9.17
CA GLY A 145 15.37 -26.47 9.20
C GLY A 145 14.96 -25.64 7.98
N LEU A 146 14.54 -24.39 8.21
CA LEU A 146 14.21 -23.45 7.16
C LEU A 146 15.34 -22.46 6.91
N THR A 147 15.62 -22.18 5.65
CA THR A 147 16.49 -21.05 5.25
C THR A 147 15.90 -19.72 5.66
N ALA A 148 16.72 -18.65 5.70
CA ALA A 148 16.23 -17.31 6.00
C ALA A 148 15.16 -16.85 5.00
N VAL A 149 15.31 -17.19 3.74
CA VAL A 149 14.36 -16.86 2.67
C VAL A 149 13.02 -17.57 2.90
N GLU A 150 13.03 -18.87 3.16
CA GLU A 150 11.81 -19.65 3.46
C GLU A 150 11.09 -19.11 4.69
N LYS A 151 11.83 -18.68 5.74
CA LYS A 151 11.24 -18.04 6.92
C LYS A 151 10.54 -16.74 6.59
N ILE A 152 11.12 -15.92 5.72
CA ILE A 152 10.52 -14.65 5.28
C ILE A 152 9.25 -14.93 4.46
N PHE A 153 9.32 -15.84 3.49
CA PHE A 153 8.17 -16.19 2.66
C PHE A 153 7.04 -16.79 3.49
N ASN A 154 7.32 -17.76 4.35
CA ASN A 154 6.30 -18.40 5.17
C ASN A 154 5.58 -17.42 6.10
N ARG A 155 6.27 -16.37 6.58
CA ARG A 155 5.66 -15.33 7.41
C ARG A 155 4.76 -14.37 6.64
N ASN A 156 5.08 -14.09 5.37
CA ASN A 156 4.48 -12.99 4.63
C ASN A 156 3.58 -13.46 3.48
N ALA A 157 3.75 -14.67 2.98
CA ALA A 157 2.93 -15.20 1.90
C ALA A 157 1.53 -15.59 2.39
N VAL A 158 0.51 -15.19 1.65
CA VAL A 158 -0.89 -15.54 1.92
C VAL A 158 -1.31 -16.66 0.96
N GLY A 159 -1.91 -17.74 1.51
CA GLY A 159 -2.40 -18.85 0.69
C GLY A 159 -1.31 -19.84 0.23
N VAL A 160 -0.10 -19.73 0.76
CA VAL A 160 1.01 -20.64 0.48
C VAL A 160 1.15 -21.62 1.64
N THR A 161 1.15 -22.92 1.36
CA THR A 161 1.47 -23.96 2.32
C THR A 161 2.96 -24.26 2.31
N PRO A 162 3.58 -24.70 3.43
CA PRO A 162 4.97 -25.14 3.44
C PRO A 162 5.20 -26.22 2.39
N GLY A 163 6.25 -26.05 1.59
CA GLY A 163 6.56 -26.98 0.50
C GLY A 163 5.99 -26.61 -0.88
N THR A 164 5.18 -25.57 -0.99
CA THR A 164 4.75 -25.04 -2.30
C THR A 164 5.95 -24.47 -3.05
N VAL A 165 6.19 -24.96 -4.24
CA VAL A 165 7.20 -24.38 -5.15
C VAL A 165 6.59 -23.13 -5.76
N LEU A 166 7.22 -21.98 -5.50
CA LEU A 166 6.86 -20.72 -6.14
C LEU A 166 7.55 -20.67 -7.51
N HIS A 167 6.78 -20.65 -8.57
CA HIS A 167 7.26 -20.46 -9.94
C HIS A 167 7.25 -19.00 -10.33
#